data_3a827fdc685563bf2bcb475ebcd0ec61
#
_entry.id   3a827fdc685563bf2bcb475ebcd0ec61
#
_cell.length_a   1.000
_cell.length_b   1.000
_cell.length_c   1.000
_cell.angle_alpha   90.00
_cell.angle_beta   90.00
_cell.angle_gamma   90.00
#
_symmetry.space_group_name_H-M   'P 1'
#
loop_
_entity.id
_entity.type
_entity.pdbx_description
1 polymer ?
#
loop_
_entity_poly.entity_id
_entity_poly.type
_entity_poly.pdbx_seq_one_letter_code
_entity_poly.pdbx_strand_id
1 'polypeptide(L)'
;MSNVIACQFVFEPGEYDEEFHRLDGQIDEFASGLEGFISVHRWVSPDGRFKNSIYFFKDMKSVQALAKFPQHLVAKQEVKRWYKSYQILITEVTASYGDGNLQYPWMEESPLRRKLMIGSFSHIH
;
A
#
# COMPACT_ATOMS: atom_id res chain seq x y z
N MET A 1 13.27 0.26 17.54
CA MET A 1 11.96 0.06 16.93
C MET A 1 12.01 0.42 15.47
N SER A 2 11.46 -0.41 14.64
CA SER A 2 11.37 -0.09 13.24
C SER A 2 10.17 0.82 12.99
N ASN A 3 10.34 1.76 12.09
CA ASN A 3 9.25 2.63 11.67
C ASN A 3 8.37 1.93 10.63
N VAL A 4 7.18 2.45 10.47
CA VAL A 4 6.29 2.00 9.40
C VAL A 4 6.92 2.32 8.05
N ILE A 5 6.85 1.38 7.12
CA ILE A 5 7.38 1.54 5.77
C ILE A 5 6.20 1.71 4.81
N ALA A 6 6.30 2.72 3.95
CA ALA A 6 5.32 2.96 2.89
C ALA A 6 5.96 2.61 1.54
N CYS A 7 5.39 1.63 0.86
CA CYS A 7 5.77 1.29 -0.51
C CYS A 7 4.79 1.99 -1.43
N GLN A 8 5.25 2.98 -2.16
CA GLN A 8 4.41 3.79 -3.02
C GLN A 8 4.69 3.44 -4.47
N PHE A 9 3.65 3.05 -5.19
CA PHE A 9 3.70 2.81 -6.61
C PHE A 9 2.91 3.90 -7.31
N VAL A 10 3.63 4.87 -7.87
CA VAL A 10 3.04 5.99 -8.61
C VAL A 10 3.11 5.64 -10.09
N PHE A 11 1.98 5.70 -10.79
CA PHE A 11 1.96 5.24 -12.17
C PHE A 11 0.93 5.98 -13.01
N GLU A 12 1.21 6.01 -14.31
CA GLU A 12 0.24 6.40 -15.32
C GLU A 12 -0.26 5.12 -15.98
N PRO A 13 -1.57 4.79 -15.87
CA PRO A 13 -2.10 3.56 -16.43
C PRO A 13 -1.96 3.48 -17.95
N GLY A 14 -1.62 2.31 -18.45
CA GLY A 14 -1.70 1.96 -19.84
C GLY A 14 -2.95 1.11 -20.09
N GLU A 15 -2.82 0.08 -20.89
CA GLU A 15 -3.91 -0.83 -21.19
C GLU A 15 -3.76 -2.09 -20.37
N TYR A 16 -4.81 -2.41 -19.62
CA TYR A 16 -4.85 -3.61 -18.79
C TYR A 16 -5.56 -4.73 -19.54
N ASP A 17 -5.13 -5.96 -19.26
CA ASP A 17 -5.74 -7.16 -19.81
C ASP A 17 -6.06 -8.15 -18.68
N GLU A 18 -6.58 -9.32 -19.03
CA GLU A 18 -6.93 -10.34 -18.03
C GLU A 18 -5.73 -10.82 -17.24
N GLU A 19 -4.58 -10.93 -17.89
CA GLU A 19 -3.34 -11.34 -17.20
C GLU A 19 -2.95 -10.32 -16.15
N PHE A 20 -3.07 -9.03 -16.48
CA PHE A 20 -2.83 -7.97 -15.50
C PHE A 20 -3.71 -8.13 -14.27
N HIS A 21 -5.00 -8.29 -14.48
CA HIS A 21 -5.96 -8.39 -13.36
C HIS A 21 -5.70 -9.64 -12.51
N ARG A 22 -5.34 -10.74 -13.13
CA ARG A 22 -5.00 -11.97 -12.42
C ARG A 22 -3.75 -11.78 -11.55
N LEU A 23 -2.69 -11.24 -12.12
CA LEU A 23 -1.43 -11.01 -11.40
C LEU A 23 -1.59 -9.95 -10.32
N ASP A 24 -2.28 -8.87 -10.63
CA ASP A 24 -2.52 -7.78 -9.67
C ASP A 24 -3.29 -8.30 -8.46
N GLY A 25 -4.33 -9.12 -8.69
CA GLY A 25 -5.10 -9.73 -7.62
C GLY A 25 -4.27 -10.66 -6.76
N GLN A 26 -3.40 -11.47 -7.36
CA GLN A 26 -2.52 -12.38 -6.64
C GLN A 26 -1.49 -11.62 -5.80
N ILE A 27 -0.94 -10.55 -6.34
CA ILE A 27 0.03 -9.71 -5.62
C ILE A 27 -0.65 -9.03 -4.44
N ASP A 28 -1.83 -8.48 -4.65
CA ASP A 28 -2.58 -7.80 -3.59
C ASP A 28 -2.93 -8.78 -2.46
N GLU A 29 -3.39 -9.98 -2.81
CA GLU A 29 -3.70 -11.02 -1.83
C GLU A 29 -2.47 -11.43 -1.03
N PHE A 30 -1.34 -11.63 -1.71
CA PHE A 30 -0.09 -11.98 -1.04
C PHE A 30 0.35 -10.87 -0.09
N ALA A 31 0.36 -9.62 -0.56
CA ALA A 31 0.78 -8.48 0.25
C ALA A 31 -0.08 -8.32 1.50
N SER A 32 -1.40 -8.38 1.33
CA SER A 32 -2.34 -8.22 2.45
C SER A 32 -2.32 -9.39 3.43
N GLY A 33 -1.80 -10.54 3.01
CA GLY A 33 -1.63 -11.70 3.88
C GLY A 33 -0.33 -11.72 4.67
N LEU A 34 0.59 -10.80 4.40
CA LEU A 34 1.86 -10.74 5.14
C LEU A 34 1.63 -10.26 6.58
N GLU A 35 2.38 -10.83 7.51
CA GLU A 35 2.27 -10.47 8.92
C GLU A 35 2.50 -8.98 9.16
N GLY A 36 3.40 -8.38 8.40
CA GLY A 36 3.72 -6.96 8.54
C GLY A 36 2.79 -6.02 7.81
N PHE A 37 1.79 -6.51 7.10
CA PHE A 37 0.87 -5.65 6.37
C PHE A 37 0.01 -4.82 7.33
N ILE A 38 -0.10 -3.52 7.07
CA ILE A 38 -0.97 -2.63 7.82
C ILE A 38 -2.20 -2.26 7.01
N SER A 39 -1.98 -1.68 5.83
CA SER A 39 -3.08 -1.19 5.01
C SER A 39 -2.59 -0.90 3.60
N VAL A 40 -3.54 -0.71 2.68
CA VAL A 40 -3.28 -0.21 1.34
C VAL A 40 -4.25 0.93 1.04
N HIS A 41 -3.74 1.98 0.45
CA HIS A 41 -4.54 3.15 0.07
C HIS A 41 -4.25 3.49 -1.37
N ARG A 42 -5.30 3.84 -2.12
CA ARG A 42 -5.17 4.15 -3.53
C ARG A 42 -5.70 5.56 -3.79
N TRP A 43 -4.85 6.38 -4.37
CA TRP A 43 -5.15 7.78 -4.64
C TRP A 43 -5.06 8.04 -6.13
N VAL A 44 -5.80 9.03 -6.57
CA VAL A 44 -5.80 9.46 -7.97
C VAL A 44 -5.47 10.95 -7.99
N SER A 45 -4.63 11.38 -8.93
CA SER A 45 -4.32 12.80 -9.08
C SER A 45 -5.58 13.58 -9.49
N PRO A 46 -5.61 14.90 -9.21
CA PRO A 46 -6.81 15.72 -9.52
C PRO A 46 -7.25 15.65 -10.97
N ASP A 47 -6.31 15.52 -11.91
CA ASP A 47 -6.63 15.41 -13.34
C ASP A 47 -6.93 13.97 -13.79
N GLY A 48 -6.87 13.00 -12.86
CA GLY A 48 -7.12 11.59 -13.13
C GLY A 48 -6.01 10.87 -13.87
N ARG A 49 -4.92 11.55 -14.20
CA ARG A 49 -3.86 10.99 -15.02
C ARG A 49 -2.98 9.99 -14.28
N PHE A 50 -2.68 10.28 -13.01
CA PHE A 50 -1.76 9.45 -12.23
C PHE A 50 -2.49 8.79 -11.08
N LYS A 51 -2.05 7.59 -10.73
CA LYS A 51 -2.54 6.84 -9.56
C LYS A 51 -1.38 6.54 -8.64
N ASN A 52 -1.67 6.39 -7.36
CA ASN A 52 -0.68 5.99 -6.37
C ASN A 52 -1.28 4.92 -5.47
N SER A 53 -0.71 3.73 -5.51
CA SER A 53 -1.04 2.65 -4.58
C SER A 53 0.02 2.62 -3.49
N ILE A 54 -0.39 2.85 -2.25
CA ILE A 54 0.52 2.93 -1.12
C ILE A 54 0.23 1.76 -0.19
N TYR A 55 1.21 0.87 -0.05
CA TYR A 55 1.14 -0.25 0.89
C TYR A 55 1.93 0.12 2.13
N PHE A 56 1.29 0.06 3.27
CA PHE A 56 1.95 0.31 4.55
C PHE A 56 2.29 -1.02 5.22
N PHE A 57 3.56 -1.18 5.60
CA PHE A 57 4.07 -2.34 6.32
C PHE A 57 4.76 -1.89 7.59
N LYS A 58 4.73 -2.74 8.62
CA LYS A 58 5.38 -2.42 9.87
C LYS A 58 6.89 -2.72 9.87
N ASP A 59 7.42 -3.34 8.80
CA ASP A 59 8.86 -3.67 8.71
C ASP A 59 9.31 -3.83 7.26
N MET A 60 10.63 -3.80 7.05
CA MET A 60 11.24 -4.02 5.75
C MET A 60 11.21 -5.48 5.32
N LYS A 61 11.08 -6.41 6.26
CA LYS A 61 11.02 -7.83 5.95
C LYS A 61 9.82 -8.14 5.05
N SER A 62 8.68 -7.52 5.34
CA SER A 62 7.47 -7.67 4.53
C SER A 62 7.66 -7.12 3.13
N VAL A 63 8.31 -5.95 3.01
CA VAL A 63 8.64 -5.34 1.71
C VAL A 63 9.52 -6.28 0.89
N GLN A 64 10.53 -6.86 1.53
CA GLN A 64 11.46 -7.78 0.86
C GLN A 64 10.73 -9.06 0.43
N ALA A 65 9.82 -9.57 1.24
CA ALA A 65 9.01 -10.74 0.89
C ALA A 65 8.15 -10.46 -0.34
N LEU A 66 7.52 -9.29 -0.40
CA LEU A 66 6.72 -8.89 -1.56
C LEU A 66 7.60 -8.78 -2.81
N ALA A 67 8.78 -8.17 -2.68
CA ALA A 67 9.70 -8.00 -3.81
C ALA A 67 10.13 -9.34 -4.42
N LYS A 68 10.20 -10.39 -3.61
CA LYS A 68 10.64 -11.72 -4.04
C LYS A 68 9.49 -12.64 -4.47
N PHE A 69 8.24 -12.20 -4.31
CA PHE A 69 7.08 -13.00 -4.69
C PHE A 69 7.12 -13.27 -6.19
N PRO A 70 7.02 -14.55 -6.64
CA PRO A 70 7.18 -14.86 -8.06
C PRO A 70 6.23 -14.11 -8.99
N GLN A 71 4.97 -13.97 -8.62
CA GLN A 71 4.00 -13.22 -9.44
C GLN A 71 4.36 -11.74 -9.56
N HIS A 72 4.97 -11.17 -8.51
CA HIS A 72 5.45 -9.80 -8.55
C HIS A 72 6.63 -9.65 -9.51
N LEU A 73 7.51 -10.65 -9.56
CA LEU A 73 8.62 -10.64 -10.51
C LEU A 73 8.13 -10.72 -11.96
N VAL A 74 7.10 -11.54 -12.21
CA VAL A 74 6.48 -11.61 -13.54
C VAL A 74 5.87 -10.26 -13.91
N ALA A 75 5.15 -9.64 -12.98
CA ALA A 75 4.55 -8.32 -13.22
C ALA A 75 5.61 -7.26 -13.55
N LYS A 76 6.77 -7.30 -12.89
CA LYS A 76 7.88 -6.39 -13.19
C LYS A 76 8.38 -6.53 -14.62
N GLN A 77 8.41 -7.75 -15.14
CA GLN A 77 8.84 -8.01 -16.51
C GLN A 77 7.86 -7.46 -17.54
N GLU A 78 6.58 -7.40 -17.17
CA GLU A 78 5.51 -6.98 -18.07
C GLU A 78 5.07 -5.52 -17.86
N VAL A 79 5.82 -4.77 -17.06
CA VAL A 79 5.41 -3.43 -16.66
C VAL A 79 5.15 -2.50 -17.84
N LYS A 80 5.93 -2.62 -18.91
CA LYS A 80 5.78 -1.77 -20.11
C LYS A 80 4.48 -2.04 -20.87
N ARG A 81 3.88 -3.21 -20.72
CA ARG A 81 2.60 -3.54 -21.34
C ARG A 81 1.45 -2.78 -20.70
N TRP A 82 1.52 -2.59 -19.37
CA TRP A 82 0.37 -2.16 -18.57
C TRP A 82 0.46 -0.73 -18.08
N TYR A 83 1.67 -0.15 -18.03
CA TYR A 83 1.87 1.21 -17.53
C TYR A 83 2.61 2.04 -18.55
N LYS A 84 2.14 3.27 -18.76
CA LYS A 84 2.86 4.23 -19.60
C LYS A 84 4.12 4.71 -18.91
N SER A 85 4.07 4.87 -17.59
CA SER A 85 5.18 5.31 -16.78
C SER A 85 4.93 4.94 -15.33
N TYR A 86 5.99 4.78 -14.55
CA TYR A 86 5.86 4.49 -13.12
C TYR A 86 7.09 4.92 -12.35
N GLN A 87 6.90 5.08 -11.05
CA GLN A 87 7.96 5.35 -10.09
C GLN A 87 7.63 4.63 -8.80
N ILE A 88 8.61 3.92 -8.24
CA ILE A 88 8.45 3.25 -6.96
C ILE A 88 9.23 4.02 -5.90
N LEU A 89 8.58 4.30 -4.78
CA LEU A 89 9.19 4.98 -3.64
C LEU A 89 9.03 4.08 -2.43
N ILE A 90 10.15 3.74 -1.79
CA ILE A 90 10.16 3.06 -0.50
C ILE A 90 10.52 4.10 0.53
N THR A 91 9.57 4.44 1.38
CA THR A 91 9.75 5.52 2.35
C THR A 91 9.52 5.00 3.76
N GLU A 92 10.10 5.68 4.71
CA GLU A 92 9.94 5.36 6.12
C GLU A 92 9.15 6.49 6.77
N VAL A 93 8.08 6.12 7.48
CA VAL A 93 7.29 7.09 8.22
C VAL A 93 8.01 7.36 9.55
N THR A 94 8.67 8.50 9.64
CA THR A 94 9.46 8.84 10.83
C THR A 94 8.61 9.43 11.94
N ALA A 95 7.45 10.00 11.60
CA ALA A 95 6.53 10.56 12.57
C ALA A 95 5.13 10.64 11.97
N SER A 96 4.12 10.57 12.82
CA SER A 96 2.73 10.71 12.41
C SER A 96 1.98 11.47 13.51
N TYR A 97 1.28 12.52 13.12
CA TYR A 97 0.55 13.40 14.03
C TYR A 97 -0.88 13.59 13.53
N GLY A 98 -1.82 13.62 14.43
CA GLY A 98 -3.20 13.86 14.07
C GLY A 98 -4.05 14.04 15.32
N ASP A 99 -5.33 14.30 15.13
CA ASP A 99 -6.29 14.46 16.24
C ASP A 99 -6.95 13.14 16.65
N GLY A 100 -6.58 12.03 16.00
CA GLY A 100 -7.14 10.71 16.29
C GLY A 100 -8.48 10.42 15.63
N ASN A 101 -9.01 11.35 14.86
CA ASN A 101 -10.33 11.20 14.24
C ASN A 101 -10.27 10.64 12.82
N LEU A 102 -9.10 10.70 12.17
CA LEU A 102 -8.93 10.10 10.85
C LEU A 102 -8.84 8.59 10.98
N GLN A 103 -9.66 7.88 10.23
CA GLN A 103 -9.81 6.43 10.37
C GLN A 103 -8.95 5.64 9.41
N TYR A 104 -7.69 6.02 9.30
CA TYR A 104 -6.70 5.20 8.60
C TYR A 104 -5.87 4.45 9.63
N PRO A 105 -5.61 3.16 9.42
CA PRO A 105 -4.84 2.35 10.37
C PRO A 105 -3.33 2.53 10.20
N TRP A 106 -2.85 3.77 10.25
CA TRP A 106 -1.44 4.07 10.03
C TRP A 106 -0.51 3.42 11.07
N MET A 107 -0.95 3.43 12.33
CA MET A 107 -0.14 3.07 13.47
C MET A 107 -0.93 2.17 14.40
N GLU A 108 -1.52 1.14 13.87
CA GLU A 108 -2.44 0.29 14.61
C GLU A 108 -1.78 -0.59 15.66
N GLU A 109 -0.45 -0.72 15.65
CA GLU A 109 0.27 -1.57 16.59
C GLU A 109 0.16 -1.05 18.01
N SER A 110 -0.08 0.24 18.20
CA SER A 110 -0.25 0.80 19.53
C SER A 110 -1.64 0.47 20.07
N PRO A 111 -1.74 -0.23 21.20
CA PRO A 111 -3.06 -0.50 21.79
C PRO A 111 -3.86 0.77 22.11
N LEU A 112 -3.19 1.80 22.58
CA LEU A 112 -3.85 3.07 22.89
C LEU A 112 -4.41 3.72 21.63
N ARG A 113 -3.63 3.74 20.54
CA ARG A 113 -4.09 4.30 19.27
C ARG A 113 -5.27 3.53 18.71
N ARG A 114 -5.21 2.21 18.76
CA ARG A 114 -6.31 1.37 18.30
C ARG A 114 -7.59 1.65 19.07
N LYS A 115 -7.49 1.81 20.38
CA LYS A 115 -8.61 2.14 21.22
C LYS A 115 -9.23 3.49 20.87
N LEU A 116 -8.39 4.49 20.62
CA LEU A 116 -8.85 5.81 20.19
C LEU A 116 -9.56 5.76 18.84
N MET A 117 -9.03 4.98 17.91
CA MET A 117 -9.62 4.83 16.59
C MET A 117 -10.99 4.16 16.66
N ILE A 118 -11.15 3.15 17.50
CA ILE A 118 -12.45 2.48 17.70
C ILE A 118 -13.46 3.49 18.23
N GLY A 119 -13.06 4.32 19.19
CA GLY A 119 -13.92 5.38 19.71
C GLY A 119 -14.34 6.36 18.61
N SER A 120 -13.41 6.73 17.74
CA SER A 120 -13.69 7.61 16.61
C SER A 120 -14.67 6.99 15.62
N PHE A 121 -14.52 5.71 15.33
CA PHE A 121 -15.44 4.99 14.45
C PHE A 121 -16.89 5.09 14.89
N SER A 122 -17.13 5.00 16.18
CA SER A 122 -18.49 5.05 16.71
C SER A 122 -19.18 6.38 16.46
N HIS A 123 -18.44 7.43 16.17
CA HIS A 123 -18.98 8.77 15.94
C HIS A 123 -19.19 9.11 14.47
N ILE A 124 -18.59 8.35 13.56
CA ILE A 124 -18.63 8.66 12.13
C ILE A 124 -19.76 7.93 11.43
N HIS A 125 -20.16 6.83 11.99
CA HIS A 125 -21.26 6.03 11.46
C HIS A 125 -22.53 6.24 12.26
#